data_42481c9bbe2c6b0ce5be4ea11b0b34ed
#
_entry.id   42481c9bbe2c6b0ce5be4ea11b0b34ed
#
_cell.length_a   1.000
_cell.length_b   1.000
_cell.length_c   1.000
_cell.angle_alpha   90.00
_cell.angle_beta   90.00
_cell.angle_gamma   90.00
#
_symmetry.space_group_name_H-M   'P 1'
#
loop_
_entity.id
_entity.type
_entity.pdbx_description
1 polymer ?
#
loop_
_entity_poly.entity_id
_entity_poly.type
_entity_poly.pdbx_seq_one_letter_code
_entity_poly.pdbx_strand_id
1 'polypeptide(L)'
;MKQNNPFAVVGYNGPEYFCDREKETAKFVAAIENDRNVTLIAPRRYGKTGLIHHVQRQLSPEYTCIYLDIFALKNLSEFARTFASAVVGSLDTPVEKTLATVAKFFKSCRPTVLPQENGMPKFSFDVVPQQAEATIAETFEYLKRRDHRAVIAIDEFQQILEFPETGTEAMLRSHVQDVPWVRFVFAGSRHHMMGEMFLSAKHPFYQSTDIMPLDVIDRAKYAEFACRHFNAAGQTFDEGAFTTLYRRFDGITWYLQSILNRIWQNGEGFTSAAQIDEVVDDLVKDRSIIFRDLYFSQNESSQQLLSAIAADGEAREVLSGSFLLRHRLAATSSVRSALKVLQKKDLVYRTENGWVVYDRIFGEWLRRLA
;
A
#
# COMPACT_ATOMS: atom_id res chain seq x y z
N MET A 1 -4.68 27.39 -19.66
CA MET A 1 -4.01 26.10 -19.39
C MET A 1 -5.04 25.16 -18.77
N LYS A 2 -5.16 23.92 -19.25
CA LYS A 2 -6.01 22.94 -18.54
C LYS A 2 -5.40 22.72 -17.14
N GLN A 3 -6.15 23.02 -16.12
CA GLN A 3 -5.75 22.80 -14.74
C GLN A 3 -5.58 21.28 -14.54
N ASN A 4 -4.46 20.83 -13.99
CA ASN A 4 -4.23 19.42 -13.73
C ASN A 4 -5.28 18.94 -12.70
N ASN A 5 -5.82 17.75 -12.91
CA ASN A 5 -6.76 17.15 -11.98
C ASN A 5 -6.09 16.94 -10.61
N PRO A 6 -6.60 17.55 -9.53
CA PRO A 6 -5.95 17.51 -8.22
C PRO A 6 -6.15 16.17 -7.50
N PHE A 7 -7.11 15.37 -7.93
CA PHE A 7 -7.45 14.09 -7.31
C PHE A 7 -6.63 12.96 -7.92
N ALA A 8 -5.41 12.76 -7.40
CA ALA A 8 -4.49 11.75 -7.90
C ALA A 8 -4.97 10.33 -7.57
N VAL A 9 -5.19 9.51 -8.59
CA VAL A 9 -5.57 8.10 -8.44
C VAL A 9 -4.34 7.20 -8.26
N VAL A 10 -3.21 7.62 -8.82
CA VAL A 10 -1.94 6.89 -8.80
C VAL A 10 -0.80 7.83 -8.45
N GLY A 11 0.12 7.36 -7.61
CA GLY A 11 1.34 8.08 -7.26
C GLY A 11 1.13 9.22 -6.25
N TYR A 12 2.16 10.06 -6.16
CA TYR A 12 2.20 11.25 -5.31
C TYR A 12 2.60 12.46 -6.15
N ASN A 13 1.72 13.44 -6.27
CA ASN A 13 1.87 14.58 -7.20
C ASN A 13 2.40 15.85 -6.53
N GLY A 14 2.74 15.82 -5.26
CA GLY A 14 3.25 16.96 -4.51
C GLY A 14 2.39 17.32 -3.31
N PRO A 15 2.90 18.20 -2.43
CA PRO A 15 2.23 18.56 -1.17
C PRO A 15 0.89 19.26 -1.37
N GLU A 16 0.73 20.02 -2.45
CA GLU A 16 -0.52 20.72 -2.80
C GLU A 16 -1.68 19.78 -3.13
N TYR A 17 -1.37 18.55 -3.57
CA TYR A 17 -2.33 17.49 -3.91
C TYR A 17 -2.40 16.41 -2.82
N PHE A 18 -1.76 16.65 -1.68
CA PHE A 18 -1.77 15.75 -0.53
C PHE A 18 -2.70 16.29 0.55
N CYS A 19 -3.71 15.51 0.90
CA CYS A 19 -4.75 15.94 1.85
C CYS A 19 -4.40 15.51 3.27
N ASP A 20 -4.40 16.48 4.21
CA ASP A 20 -4.22 16.23 5.65
C ASP A 20 -2.93 15.46 5.98
N ARG A 21 -2.93 14.71 7.05
CA ARG A 21 -1.82 13.89 7.54
C ARG A 21 -0.70 14.68 8.22
N GLU A 22 -0.95 15.92 8.62
CA GLU A 22 0.06 16.75 9.30
C GLU A 22 0.57 16.08 10.58
N LYS A 23 -0.33 15.44 11.34
CA LYS A 23 0.04 14.76 12.60
C LYS A 23 0.88 13.51 12.32
N GLU A 24 0.43 12.69 11.36
CA GLU A 24 1.17 11.49 10.96
C GLU A 24 2.51 11.84 10.34
N THR A 25 2.54 12.87 9.49
CA THR A 25 3.77 13.37 8.88
C THR A 25 4.76 13.86 9.94
N ALA A 26 4.31 14.72 10.87
CA ALA A 26 5.16 15.23 11.95
C ALA A 26 5.72 14.10 12.85
N LYS A 27 4.87 13.13 13.21
CA LYS A 27 5.28 11.97 14.00
C LYS A 27 6.30 11.11 13.25
N PHE A 28 6.09 10.93 11.95
CA PHE A 28 6.97 10.12 11.10
C PHE A 28 8.34 10.80 10.96
N VAL A 29 8.38 12.09 10.61
CA VAL A 29 9.62 12.88 10.53
C VAL A 29 10.36 12.84 11.86
N ALA A 30 9.66 13.12 12.96
CA ALA A 30 10.26 13.08 14.30
C ALA A 30 10.83 11.69 14.67
N ALA A 31 10.20 10.60 14.24
CA ALA A 31 10.77 9.27 14.46
C ALA A 31 12.09 9.08 13.70
N ILE A 32 12.14 9.45 12.42
CA ILE A 32 13.34 9.37 11.59
C ILE A 32 14.48 10.23 12.15
N GLU A 33 14.20 11.49 12.50
CA GLU A 33 15.20 12.43 13.04
C GLU A 33 15.73 12.04 14.43
N ASN A 34 14.95 11.24 15.19
CA ASN A 34 15.36 10.68 16.47
C ASN A 34 15.83 9.22 16.36
N ASP A 35 16.35 8.84 15.22
CA ASP A 35 17.00 7.55 14.97
C ASP A 35 16.11 6.31 15.18
N ARG A 36 14.80 6.44 14.96
CA ARG A 36 13.85 5.33 15.12
C ARG A 36 13.35 4.82 13.76
N ASN A 37 13.30 3.51 13.63
CA ASN A 37 12.62 2.86 12.51
C ASN A 37 11.11 2.96 12.68
N VAL A 38 10.37 2.93 11.58
CA VAL A 38 8.91 3.08 11.57
C VAL A 38 8.26 1.88 10.91
N THR A 39 7.14 1.42 11.48
CA THR A 39 6.25 0.46 10.82
C THR A 39 4.90 1.12 10.54
N LEU A 40 4.57 1.29 9.27
CA LEU A 40 3.32 1.89 8.80
C LEU A 40 2.31 0.81 8.43
N ILE A 41 1.24 0.69 9.21
CA ILE A 41 0.22 -0.36 9.02
C ILE A 41 -1.11 0.28 8.65
N ALA A 42 -1.65 -0.06 7.50
CA ALA A 42 -3.02 0.28 7.11
C ALA A 42 -3.51 -0.64 5.98
N PRO A 43 -4.80 -0.85 5.84
CA PRO A 43 -5.35 -1.55 4.67
C PRO A 43 -4.88 -0.92 3.36
N ARG A 44 -4.99 -1.65 2.25
CA ARG A 44 -4.74 -1.09 0.92
C ARG A 44 -5.64 0.13 0.68
N ARG A 45 -5.15 1.08 -0.15
CA ARG A 45 -5.94 2.24 -0.60
C ARG A 45 -6.13 3.35 0.45
N TYR A 46 -5.47 3.26 1.61
CA TYR A 46 -5.51 4.29 2.67
C TYR A 46 -4.46 5.40 2.49
N GLY A 47 -3.60 5.32 1.48
CA GLY A 47 -2.61 6.35 1.16
C GLY A 47 -1.23 6.16 1.82
N LYS A 48 -0.86 4.93 2.27
CA LYS A 48 0.48 4.64 2.84
C LYS A 48 1.63 5.13 1.97
N THR A 49 1.65 4.70 0.72
CA THR A 49 2.69 5.06 -0.26
C THR A 49 2.77 6.57 -0.47
N GLY A 50 1.60 7.24 -0.53
CA GLY A 50 1.53 8.70 -0.62
C GLY A 50 2.16 9.39 0.60
N LEU A 51 1.88 8.89 1.82
CA LEU A 51 2.48 9.42 3.05
C LEU A 51 4.00 9.20 3.08
N ILE A 52 4.49 8.04 2.67
CA ILE A 52 5.94 7.77 2.58
C ILE A 52 6.61 8.80 1.67
N HIS A 53 6.11 8.99 0.46
CA HIS A 53 6.69 9.97 -0.48
C HIS A 53 6.54 11.41 0.01
N HIS A 54 5.44 11.73 0.71
CA HIS A 54 5.25 13.05 1.29
C HIS A 54 6.30 13.35 2.37
N VAL A 55 6.52 12.40 3.28
CA VAL A 55 7.55 12.51 4.33
C VAL A 55 8.95 12.59 3.73
N GLN A 56 9.27 11.73 2.76
CA GLN A 56 10.58 11.76 2.08
C GLN A 56 10.93 13.12 1.48
N ARG A 57 9.92 13.89 1.04
CA ARG A 57 10.13 15.27 0.54
C ARG A 57 10.32 16.31 1.63
N GLN A 58 9.90 16.03 2.85
CA GLN A 58 10.03 16.94 3.99
C GLN A 58 11.31 16.69 4.80
N LEU A 59 11.92 15.53 4.65
CA LEU A 59 13.18 15.23 5.31
C LEU A 59 14.30 16.15 4.81
N SER A 60 15.23 16.46 5.71
CA SER A 60 16.44 17.21 5.37
C SER A 60 17.14 16.63 4.15
N PRO A 61 17.75 17.47 3.28
CA PRO A 61 18.58 17.01 2.16
C PRO A 61 19.76 16.10 2.57
N GLU A 62 20.05 16.02 3.86
CA GLU A 62 21.06 15.10 4.41
C GLU A 62 20.63 13.62 4.29
N TYR A 63 19.34 13.35 4.12
CA TYR A 63 18.84 11.99 3.97
C TYR A 63 18.71 11.60 2.49
N THR A 64 19.37 10.52 2.10
CA THR A 64 19.03 9.84 0.84
C THR A 64 17.80 8.97 1.05
N CYS A 65 16.70 9.29 0.34
CA CYS A 65 15.45 8.55 0.44
C CYS A 65 15.37 7.48 -0.65
N ILE A 66 15.19 6.23 -0.22
CA ILE A 66 15.05 5.05 -1.07
C ILE A 66 13.66 4.45 -0.84
N TYR A 67 12.96 4.11 -1.91
CA TYR A 67 11.67 3.45 -1.85
C TYR A 67 11.70 2.13 -2.65
N LEU A 68 11.15 1.07 -2.05
CA LEU A 68 11.05 -0.27 -2.60
C LEU A 68 9.63 -0.78 -2.41
N ASP A 69 8.97 -1.16 -3.49
CA ASP A 69 7.75 -1.97 -3.44
C ASP A 69 8.14 -3.42 -3.72
N ILE A 70 7.91 -4.30 -2.76
CA ILE A 70 8.29 -5.71 -2.88
C ILE A 70 7.08 -6.64 -3.12
N PHE A 71 5.90 -6.09 -3.41
CA PHE A 71 4.67 -6.87 -3.61
C PHE A 71 4.80 -7.96 -4.67
N ALA A 72 5.48 -7.66 -5.79
CA ALA A 72 5.62 -8.59 -6.91
C ALA A 72 6.74 -9.62 -6.74
N LEU A 73 7.58 -9.49 -5.72
CA LEU A 73 8.74 -10.35 -5.51
C LEU A 73 8.32 -11.71 -4.94
N LYS A 74 8.95 -12.78 -5.45
CA LYS A 74 8.56 -14.15 -5.15
C LYS A 74 9.56 -14.92 -4.29
N ASN A 75 10.79 -14.42 -4.17
CA ASN A 75 11.88 -15.09 -3.48
C ASN A 75 12.97 -14.12 -3.06
N LEU A 76 13.90 -14.62 -2.26
CA LEU A 76 15.00 -13.84 -1.70
C LEU A 76 15.96 -13.30 -2.76
N SER A 77 16.18 -14.01 -3.87
CA SER A 77 17.07 -13.53 -4.93
C SER A 77 16.51 -12.33 -5.69
N GLU A 78 15.20 -12.31 -5.92
CA GLU A 78 14.53 -11.12 -6.47
C GLU A 78 14.57 -9.93 -5.50
N PHE A 79 14.39 -10.17 -4.20
CA PHE A 79 14.55 -9.16 -3.17
C PHE A 79 16.00 -8.63 -3.14
N ALA A 80 17.01 -9.50 -3.10
CA ALA A 80 18.41 -9.12 -3.07
C ALA A 80 18.78 -8.23 -4.28
N ARG A 81 18.37 -8.65 -5.48
CA ARG A 81 18.57 -7.87 -6.71
C ARG A 81 17.91 -6.48 -6.62
N THR A 82 16.65 -6.42 -6.21
CA THR A 82 15.89 -5.16 -6.15
C THR A 82 16.48 -4.23 -5.11
N PHE A 83 16.82 -4.75 -3.94
CA PHE A 83 17.41 -4.00 -2.84
C PHE A 83 18.79 -3.45 -3.20
N ALA A 84 19.70 -4.29 -3.71
CA ALA A 84 21.03 -3.85 -4.15
C ALA A 84 20.94 -2.77 -5.25
N SER A 85 20.05 -2.98 -6.23
CA SER A 85 19.85 -2.00 -7.32
C SER A 85 19.37 -0.65 -6.82
N ALA A 86 18.44 -0.63 -5.88
CA ALA A 86 17.90 0.60 -5.31
C ALA A 86 18.95 1.33 -4.46
N VAL A 87 19.68 0.60 -3.62
CA VAL A 87 20.71 1.15 -2.74
C VAL A 87 21.85 1.77 -3.55
N VAL A 88 22.46 1.00 -4.46
CA VAL A 88 23.55 1.48 -5.31
C VAL A 88 23.07 2.62 -6.24
N GLY A 89 21.85 2.47 -6.77
CA GLY A 89 21.26 3.49 -7.63
C GLY A 89 21.04 4.85 -6.97
N SER A 90 20.83 4.88 -5.65
CA SER A 90 20.46 6.10 -4.92
C SER A 90 21.65 6.76 -4.20
N LEU A 91 22.62 6.00 -3.72
CA LEU A 91 23.68 6.50 -2.84
C LEU A 91 24.90 7.06 -3.59
N ASP A 92 25.15 6.59 -4.81
CA ASP A 92 26.38 6.96 -5.51
C ASP A 92 26.21 8.17 -6.44
N THR A 93 27.28 8.96 -6.53
CA THR A 93 27.42 9.96 -7.58
C THR A 93 27.68 9.29 -8.94
N PRO A 94 27.41 9.96 -10.07
CA PRO A 94 27.68 9.40 -11.40
C PRO A 94 29.13 8.91 -11.63
N VAL A 95 30.10 9.53 -10.98
CA VAL A 95 31.54 9.16 -11.06
C VAL A 95 31.83 7.87 -10.29
N GLU A 96 31.19 7.70 -9.11
CA GLU A 96 31.32 6.51 -8.27
C GLU A 96 30.53 5.31 -8.83
N LYS A 97 29.51 5.56 -9.64
CA LYS A 97 28.71 4.56 -10.36
C LYS A 97 29.45 3.92 -11.55
N THR A 98 30.75 3.72 -11.46
CA THR A 98 31.40 2.91 -12.50
C THR A 98 31.12 1.43 -12.24
N LEU A 99 30.79 0.70 -13.30
CA LEU A 99 30.54 -0.74 -13.22
C LEU A 99 31.72 -1.46 -12.53
N ALA A 100 32.96 -1.00 -12.80
CA ALA A 100 34.17 -1.54 -12.19
C ALA A 100 34.23 -1.33 -10.67
N THR A 101 33.76 -0.18 -10.17
CA THR A 101 33.76 0.13 -8.73
C THR A 101 32.74 -0.72 -8.01
N VAL A 102 31.52 -0.82 -8.56
CA VAL A 102 30.46 -1.65 -8.02
C VAL A 102 30.84 -3.14 -8.05
N ALA A 103 31.41 -3.61 -9.18
CA ALA A 103 31.85 -5.02 -9.32
C ALA A 103 32.99 -5.42 -8.37
N LYS A 104 33.85 -4.47 -7.96
CA LYS A 104 34.87 -4.74 -6.93
C LYS A 104 34.27 -4.96 -5.55
N PHE A 105 33.14 -4.35 -5.27
CA PHE A 105 32.47 -4.45 -3.97
C PHE A 105 31.60 -5.72 -3.89
N PHE A 106 30.71 -5.91 -4.86
CA PHE A 106 29.80 -7.06 -4.92
C PHE A 106 30.51 -8.26 -5.55
N LYS A 107 30.75 -9.29 -4.73
CA LYS A 107 31.41 -10.54 -5.15
C LYS A 107 30.41 -11.69 -5.34
N SER A 108 29.28 -11.62 -4.65
CA SER A 108 28.22 -12.62 -4.67
C SER A 108 27.31 -12.52 -5.90
N CYS A 109 27.34 -11.41 -6.62
CA CYS A 109 26.47 -11.16 -7.76
C CYS A 109 27.20 -10.41 -8.87
N ARG A 110 26.64 -10.43 -10.07
CA ARG A 110 27.21 -9.72 -11.21
C ARG A 110 26.45 -8.43 -11.47
N PRO A 111 27.05 -7.24 -11.23
CA PRO A 111 26.42 -6.00 -11.59
C PRO A 111 26.35 -5.84 -13.11
N THR A 112 25.22 -5.35 -13.59
CA THR A 112 24.95 -5.03 -14.99
C THR A 112 24.39 -3.63 -15.09
N VAL A 113 24.51 -3.02 -16.26
CA VAL A 113 23.98 -1.68 -16.53
C VAL A 113 22.92 -1.78 -17.60
N LEU A 114 21.72 -1.35 -17.27
CA LEU A 114 20.61 -1.29 -18.20
C LEU A 114 20.47 0.17 -18.70
N PRO A 115 20.45 0.41 -20.01
CA PRO A 115 20.18 1.72 -20.57
C PRO A 115 18.74 2.13 -20.22
N GLN A 116 18.53 3.39 -19.84
CA GLN A 116 17.20 3.98 -19.69
C GLN A 116 16.95 5.05 -20.75
N GLU A 117 15.69 5.27 -21.09
CA GLU A 117 15.27 6.28 -22.08
C GLU A 117 15.67 7.70 -21.69
N ASN A 118 15.86 7.97 -20.39
CA ASN A 118 16.32 9.27 -19.87
C ASN A 118 17.85 9.45 -19.91
N GLY A 119 18.59 8.50 -20.50
CA GLY A 119 20.04 8.55 -20.64
C GLY A 119 20.85 8.25 -19.36
N MET A 120 20.19 8.05 -18.21
CA MET A 120 20.87 7.66 -16.98
C MET A 120 20.95 6.14 -16.87
N PRO A 121 22.14 5.55 -16.63
CA PRO A 121 22.29 4.11 -16.51
C PRO A 121 21.60 3.62 -15.23
N LYS A 122 20.75 2.58 -15.35
CA LYS A 122 20.18 1.85 -14.22
C LYS A 122 21.07 0.65 -13.88
N PHE A 123 21.54 0.59 -12.64
CA PHE A 123 22.22 -0.60 -12.15
C PHE A 123 21.20 -1.72 -11.89
N SER A 124 21.57 -2.92 -12.30
CA SER A 124 20.89 -4.15 -11.99
C SER A 124 21.91 -5.18 -11.55
N PHE A 125 21.48 -6.20 -10.84
CA PHE A 125 22.35 -7.26 -10.35
C PHE A 125 21.80 -8.61 -10.81
N ASP A 126 22.69 -9.45 -11.35
CA ASP A 126 22.34 -10.84 -11.62
C ASP A 126 22.67 -11.65 -10.37
N VAL A 127 21.62 -12.07 -9.66
CA VAL A 127 21.72 -12.76 -8.37
C VAL A 127 21.16 -14.16 -8.52
N VAL A 128 22.02 -15.15 -8.34
CA VAL A 128 21.57 -16.55 -8.30
C VAL A 128 21.02 -16.90 -6.92
N PRO A 129 20.05 -17.82 -6.80
CA PRO A 129 19.38 -18.10 -5.52
C PRO A 129 20.35 -18.45 -4.38
N GLN A 130 21.40 -19.20 -4.64
CA GLN A 130 22.41 -19.61 -3.64
C GLN A 130 23.26 -18.46 -3.11
N GLN A 131 23.26 -17.32 -3.78
CA GLN A 131 24.03 -16.13 -3.40
C GLN A 131 23.16 -14.98 -2.88
N ALA A 132 21.86 -15.20 -2.76
CA ALA A 132 20.91 -14.15 -2.37
C ALA A 132 21.23 -13.54 -0.99
N GLU A 133 21.49 -14.38 0.02
CA GLU A 133 21.85 -13.91 1.37
C GLU A 133 23.18 -13.14 1.37
N ALA A 134 24.19 -13.64 0.65
CA ALA A 134 25.48 -12.98 0.51
C ALA A 134 25.34 -11.62 -0.17
N THR A 135 24.50 -11.50 -1.21
CA THR A 135 24.22 -10.23 -1.89
C THR A 135 23.52 -9.22 -0.95
N ILE A 136 22.61 -9.68 -0.12
CA ILE A 136 21.96 -8.83 0.89
C ILE A 136 23.00 -8.35 1.90
N ALA A 137 23.83 -9.24 2.42
CA ALA A 137 24.90 -8.89 3.36
C ALA A 137 25.87 -7.86 2.75
N GLU A 138 26.31 -8.07 1.52
CA GLU A 138 27.15 -7.12 0.79
C GLU A 138 26.45 -5.76 0.60
N THR A 139 25.13 -5.74 0.37
CA THR A 139 24.36 -4.50 0.25
C THR A 139 24.32 -3.74 1.57
N PHE A 140 24.13 -4.43 2.70
CA PHE A 140 24.19 -3.80 4.02
C PHE A 140 25.62 -3.31 4.38
N GLU A 141 26.66 -4.08 4.02
CA GLU A 141 28.03 -3.62 4.15
C GLU A 141 28.33 -2.39 3.27
N TYR A 142 27.70 -2.32 2.11
CA TYR A 142 27.79 -1.15 1.23
C TYR A 142 27.18 0.09 1.88
N LEU A 143 25.98 -0.04 2.45
CA LEU A 143 25.32 1.00 3.25
C LEU A 143 26.23 1.45 4.42
N LYS A 144 26.80 0.50 5.14
CA LYS A 144 27.65 0.74 6.32
C LYS A 144 28.92 1.55 5.98
N ARG A 145 29.55 1.24 4.84
CA ARG A 145 30.78 1.94 4.40
C ARG A 145 30.56 3.34 3.86
N ARG A 146 29.33 3.66 3.43
CA ARG A 146 29.02 4.98 2.90
C ARG A 146 28.88 6.05 3.98
N ASP A 147 28.66 5.66 5.23
CA ASP A 147 28.49 6.57 6.40
C ASP A 147 27.58 7.76 6.04
N HIS A 148 26.47 7.45 5.38
CA HIS A 148 25.53 8.43 4.83
C HIS A 148 24.13 8.20 5.38
N ARG A 149 23.49 9.28 5.83
CA ARG A 149 22.11 9.18 6.32
C ARG A 149 21.16 8.77 5.21
N ALA A 150 20.45 7.68 5.41
CA ALA A 150 19.47 7.19 4.46
C ALA A 150 18.17 6.78 5.14
N VAL A 151 17.07 6.94 4.40
CA VAL A 151 15.76 6.41 4.79
C VAL A 151 15.31 5.42 3.71
N ILE A 152 15.21 4.16 4.08
CA ILE A 152 14.83 3.07 3.19
C ILE A 152 13.42 2.62 3.53
N ALA A 153 12.46 2.95 2.68
CA ALA A 153 11.08 2.50 2.80
C ALA A 153 10.86 1.24 1.97
N ILE A 154 10.41 0.19 2.63
CA ILE A 154 10.06 -1.09 2.02
C ILE A 154 8.55 -1.26 2.14
N ASP A 155 7.84 -1.08 1.03
CA ASP A 155 6.38 -1.23 0.98
C ASP A 155 5.99 -2.69 0.72
N GLU A 156 4.85 -3.10 1.26
CA GLU A 156 4.31 -4.46 1.28
C GLU A 156 5.28 -5.46 1.94
N PHE A 157 5.94 -5.02 3.03
CA PHE A 157 7.01 -5.77 3.71
C PHE A 157 6.61 -7.18 4.14
N GLN A 158 5.34 -7.43 4.46
CA GLN A 158 4.84 -8.77 4.79
C GLN A 158 5.07 -9.80 3.65
N GLN A 159 5.41 -9.36 2.44
CA GLN A 159 5.71 -10.24 1.32
C GLN A 159 6.90 -11.16 1.59
N ILE A 160 7.84 -10.76 2.44
CA ILE A 160 8.96 -11.63 2.82
C ILE A 160 8.54 -12.94 3.50
N LEU A 161 7.35 -12.99 4.11
CA LEU A 161 6.81 -14.20 4.73
C LEU A 161 6.26 -15.20 3.70
N GLU A 162 6.05 -14.77 2.46
CA GLU A 162 5.61 -15.61 1.35
C GLU A 162 6.80 -16.21 0.56
N PHE A 163 8.05 -15.79 0.89
CA PHE A 163 9.23 -16.34 0.24
C PHE A 163 9.45 -17.80 0.64
N PRO A 164 9.93 -18.64 -0.28
CA PRO A 164 10.22 -20.05 0.03
C PRO A 164 11.41 -20.22 0.99
N GLU A 165 12.28 -19.20 1.08
CA GLU A 165 13.47 -19.25 1.94
C GLU A 165 13.09 -19.02 3.41
N THR A 166 13.51 -19.93 4.28
CA THR A 166 13.27 -19.82 5.72
C THR A 166 14.29 -18.91 6.40
N GLY A 167 13.87 -18.22 7.47
CA GLY A 167 14.80 -17.37 8.24
C GLY A 167 15.03 -15.97 7.67
N THR A 168 14.41 -15.61 6.55
CA THR A 168 14.52 -14.29 5.89
C THR A 168 14.28 -13.14 6.87
N GLU A 169 13.26 -13.24 7.71
CA GLU A 169 12.91 -12.21 8.70
C GLU A 169 14.04 -12.00 9.72
N ALA A 170 14.60 -13.08 10.27
CA ALA A 170 15.67 -13.00 11.26
C ALA A 170 16.97 -12.45 10.66
N MET A 171 17.30 -12.87 9.45
CA MET A 171 18.47 -12.39 8.72
C MET A 171 18.36 -10.89 8.43
N LEU A 172 17.23 -10.40 7.89
CA LEU A 172 17.02 -8.98 7.64
C LEU A 172 17.05 -8.17 8.94
N ARG A 173 16.43 -8.67 10.01
CA ARG A 173 16.43 -8.00 11.32
C ARG A 173 17.86 -7.80 11.87
N SER A 174 18.72 -8.79 11.74
CA SER A 174 20.13 -8.69 12.13
C SER A 174 20.82 -7.56 11.36
N HIS A 175 20.72 -7.54 10.04
CA HIS A 175 21.37 -6.52 9.21
C HIS A 175 20.83 -5.10 9.47
N VAL A 176 19.52 -4.96 9.68
CA VAL A 176 18.89 -3.66 9.98
C VAL A 176 19.47 -3.02 11.25
N GLN A 177 19.85 -3.83 12.23
CA GLN A 177 20.46 -3.34 13.47
C GLN A 177 21.90 -2.84 13.30
N ASP A 178 22.61 -3.33 12.28
CA ASP A 178 24.04 -3.08 12.09
C ASP A 178 24.36 -1.80 11.32
N VAL A 179 23.33 -1.05 10.86
CA VAL A 179 23.50 0.18 10.07
C VAL A 179 22.93 1.41 10.81
N PRO A 180 23.68 2.01 11.72
CA PRO A 180 23.18 3.01 12.67
C PRO A 180 22.74 4.35 12.05
N TRP A 181 23.16 4.68 10.84
CA TRP A 181 22.76 5.91 10.10
C TRP A 181 21.68 5.69 9.06
N VAL A 182 21.17 4.47 8.94
CA VAL A 182 20.05 4.15 8.05
C VAL A 182 18.78 3.95 8.86
N ARG A 183 17.70 4.58 8.47
CA ARG A 183 16.36 4.38 9.04
C ARG A 183 15.52 3.56 8.08
N PHE A 184 14.85 2.57 8.62
CA PHE A 184 13.95 1.72 7.85
C PHE A 184 12.51 2.07 8.13
N VAL A 185 11.73 2.08 7.06
CA VAL A 185 10.28 2.23 7.09
C VAL A 185 9.68 0.97 6.49
N PHE A 186 9.03 0.17 7.32
CA PHE A 186 8.34 -1.03 6.89
C PHE A 186 6.87 -0.72 6.72
N ALA A 187 6.35 -0.73 5.50
CA ALA A 187 4.95 -0.51 5.24
C ALA A 187 4.27 -1.79 4.79
N GLY A 188 3.02 -1.98 5.21
CA GLY A 188 2.27 -3.16 4.79
C GLY A 188 0.76 -2.99 4.87
N SER A 189 0.08 -3.73 4.01
CA SER A 189 -1.38 -3.67 3.87
C SER A 189 -2.12 -4.81 4.56
N ARG A 190 -1.45 -5.90 4.84
CA ARG A 190 -2.02 -7.05 5.56
C ARG A 190 -1.85 -6.85 7.07
N HIS A 191 -2.81 -6.15 7.66
CA HIS A 191 -2.78 -5.74 9.08
C HIS A 191 -2.42 -6.89 10.03
N HIS A 192 -3.01 -8.07 9.84
CA HIS A 192 -2.74 -9.24 10.67
C HIS A 192 -1.27 -9.68 10.59
N MET A 193 -0.73 -9.83 9.37
CA MET A 193 0.66 -10.27 9.18
C MET A 193 1.66 -9.25 9.71
N MET A 194 1.45 -7.96 9.41
CA MET A 194 2.27 -6.89 9.95
C MET A 194 2.19 -6.83 11.49
N GLY A 195 0.99 -7.00 12.05
CA GLY A 195 0.80 -7.09 13.49
C GLY A 195 1.55 -8.27 14.12
N GLU A 196 1.52 -9.44 13.50
CA GLU A 196 2.29 -10.60 13.96
C GLU A 196 3.79 -10.32 13.92
N MET A 197 4.33 -9.79 12.81
CA MET A 197 5.77 -9.51 12.65
C MET A 197 6.32 -8.51 13.68
N PHE A 198 5.57 -7.43 13.97
CA PHE A 198 6.10 -6.33 14.78
C PHE A 198 5.57 -6.27 16.21
N LEU A 199 4.44 -6.92 16.53
CA LEU A 199 3.81 -6.89 17.85
C LEU A 199 3.84 -8.23 18.59
N SER A 200 4.20 -9.33 17.95
CA SER A 200 4.30 -10.64 18.57
C SER A 200 5.74 -10.99 18.95
N ALA A 201 5.97 -11.36 20.23
CA ALA A 201 7.28 -11.75 20.73
C ALA A 201 7.88 -13.01 20.05
N LYS A 202 7.11 -13.68 19.20
CA LYS A 202 7.60 -14.85 18.44
C LYS A 202 8.37 -14.45 17.18
N HIS A 203 8.30 -13.20 16.77
CA HIS A 203 8.88 -12.69 15.53
C HIS A 203 10.14 -11.85 15.77
N PRO A 204 11.15 -11.95 14.89
CA PRO A 204 12.41 -11.23 15.02
C PRO A 204 12.27 -9.70 15.09
N PHE A 205 11.29 -9.12 14.37
CA PHE A 205 11.05 -7.67 14.38
C PHE A 205 10.23 -7.16 15.59
N TYR A 206 9.91 -8.01 16.56
CA TYR A 206 9.16 -7.60 17.75
C TYR A 206 9.79 -6.37 18.42
N GLN A 207 8.97 -5.34 18.65
CA GLN A 207 9.35 -4.07 19.29
C GLN A 207 10.60 -3.38 18.70
N SER A 208 10.84 -3.54 17.41
CA SER A 208 12.02 -2.97 16.74
C SER A 208 11.77 -1.63 16.05
N THR A 209 10.54 -1.16 16.05
CA THR A 209 10.11 0.04 15.32
C THR A 209 9.00 0.78 16.07
N ASP A 210 8.81 2.06 15.75
CA ASP A 210 7.61 2.81 16.13
C ASP A 210 6.44 2.38 15.23
N ILE A 211 5.38 1.87 15.85
CA ILE A 211 4.18 1.46 15.11
C ILE A 211 3.32 2.67 14.83
N MET A 212 2.99 2.87 13.57
CA MET A 212 2.11 3.93 13.08
C MET A 212 0.93 3.34 12.32
N PRO A 213 -0.21 3.13 12.97
CA PRO A 213 -1.44 2.82 12.26
C PRO A 213 -1.88 4.05 11.46
N LEU A 214 -2.32 3.83 10.22
CA LEU A 214 -2.89 4.88 9.39
C LEU A 214 -4.38 4.62 9.22
N ASP A 215 -5.18 5.57 9.67
CA ASP A 215 -6.64 5.55 9.54
C ASP A 215 -7.11 6.34 8.31
N VAL A 216 -8.40 6.41 8.07
CA VAL A 216 -8.99 7.27 7.05
C VAL A 216 -8.75 8.75 7.38
N ILE A 217 -8.74 9.59 6.36
CA ILE A 217 -8.64 11.04 6.53
C ILE A 217 -9.95 11.56 7.13
N ASP A 218 -9.86 12.50 8.07
CA ASP A 218 -11.04 13.13 8.65
C ASP A 218 -11.97 13.72 7.57
N ARG A 219 -13.28 13.48 7.70
CA ARG A 219 -14.28 13.89 6.72
C ARG A 219 -14.26 15.39 6.45
N ALA A 220 -14.18 16.20 7.51
CA ALA A 220 -14.26 17.66 7.37
C ALA A 220 -13.01 18.20 6.66
N LYS A 221 -11.83 17.70 7.02
CA LYS A 221 -10.57 18.06 6.37
C LYS A 221 -10.52 17.63 4.90
N TYR A 222 -11.07 16.45 4.59
CA TYR A 222 -11.14 16.02 3.21
C TYR A 222 -12.14 16.82 2.39
N ALA A 223 -13.29 17.20 2.99
CA ALA A 223 -14.26 18.10 2.35
C ALA A 223 -13.63 19.46 2.06
N GLU A 224 -12.90 20.04 3.02
CA GLU A 224 -12.18 21.30 2.86
C GLU A 224 -11.14 21.22 1.73
N PHE A 225 -10.35 20.17 1.70
CA PHE A 225 -9.38 19.92 0.62
C PHE A 225 -10.06 19.86 -0.75
N ALA A 226 -11.13 19.08 -0.88
CA ALA A 226 -11.87 18.94 -2.13
C ALA A 226 -12.52 20.28 -2.54
N CYS A 227 -13.22 20.94 -1.63
CA CYS A 227 -13.85 22.23 -1.84
C CYS A 227 -12.85 23.30 -2.34
N ARG A 228 -11.69 23.38 -1.73
CA ARG A 228 -10.62 24.32 -2.14
C ARG A 228 -10.22 24.10 -3.60
N HIS A 229 -10.03 22.85 -4.02
CA HIS A 229 -9.65 22.56 -5.40
C HIS A 229 -10.77 22.85 -6.40
N PHE A 230 -12.00 22.42 -6.13
CA PHE A 230 -13.15 22.72 -6.99
C PHE A 230 -13.36 24.24 -7.14
N ASN A 231 -13.33 24.99 -6.04
CA ASN A 231 -13.48 26.44 -6.05
C ASN A 231 -12.34 27.15 -6.81
N ALA A 232 -11.10 26.69 -6.65
CA ALA A 232 -9.95 27.22 -7.38
C ALA A 232 -10.06 27.06 -8.90
N ALA A 233 -10.81 26.05 -9.34
CA ALA A 233 -11.13 25.82 -10.76
C ALA A 233 -12.41 26.56 -11.23
N GLY A 234 -13.06 27.31 -10.35
CA GLY A 234 -14.37 27.92 -10.64
C GLY A 234 -15.52 26.91 -10.72
N GLN A 235 -15.34 25.72 -10.17
CA GLN A 235 -16.34 24.65 -10.14
C GLN A 235 -17.08 24.63 -8.80
N THR A 236 -18.35 24.26 -8.83
CA THR A 236 -19.18 24.12 -7.63
C THR A 236 -18.77 22.88 -6.82
N PHE A 237 -18.94 22.97 -5.49
CA PHE A 237 -18.74 21.83 -4.59
C PHE A 237 -19.88 21.76 -3.56
N ASP A 238 -20.59 20.63 -3.52
CA ASP A 238 -21.65 20.33 -2.55
C ASP A 238 -21.12 19.44 -1.43
N GLU A 239 -21.08 19.97 -0.21
CA GLU A 239 -20.57 19.25 0.97
C GLU A 239 -21.50 18.12 1.40
N GLY A 240 -22.81 18.22 1.14
CA GLY A 240 -23.79 17.16 1.42
C GLY A 240 -23.56 15.94 0.52
N ALA A 241 -23.36 16.19 -0.79
CA ALA A 241 -22.98 15.15 -1.74
C ALA A 241 -21.65 14.51 -1.35
N PHE A 242 -20.64 15.30 -0.95
CA PHE A 242 -19.36 14.76 -0.46
C PHE A 242 -19.54 13.90 0.80
N THR A 243 -20.39 14.30 1.73
CA THR A 243 -20.70 13.51 2.94
C THR A 243 -21.29 12.15 2.56
N THR A 244 -22.14 12.11 1.54
CA THR A 244 -22.71 10.87 0.99
C THR A 244 -21.62 9.99 0.38
N LEU A 245 -20.73 10.56 -0.45
CA LEU A 245 -19.57 9.88 -1.01
C LEU A 245 -18.68 9.29 0.10
N TYR A 246 -18.31 10.10 1.09
CA TYR A 246 -17.44 9.71 2.18
C TYR A 246 -18.00 8.50 2.94
N ARG A 247 -19.30 8.54 3.30
CA ARG A 247 -19.98 7.45 4.01
C ARG A 247 -20.07 6.18 3.17
N ARG A 248 -20.40 6.30 1.88
CA ARG A 248 -20.54 5.14 0.98
C ARG A 248 -19.26 4.33 0.82
N PHE A 249 -18.11 5.00 0.88
CA PHE A 249 -16.81 4.37 0.71
C PHE A 249 -15.95 4.39 1.99
N ASP A 250 -16.57 4.55 3.16
CA ASP A 250 -15.93 4.48 4.48
C ASP A 250 -14.71 5.40 4.61
N GLY A 251 -14.69 6.54 3.92
CA GLY A 251 -13.56 7.48 3.93
C GLY A 251 -12.28 6.96 3.28
N ILE A 252 -12.30 5.80 2.62
CA ILE A 252 -11.11 5.18 2.03
C ILE A 252 -10.59 6.06 0.88
N THR A 253 -9.40 6.60 1.06
CA THR A 253 -8.78 7.64 0.23
C THR A 253 -8.84 7.34 -1.27
N TRP A 254 -8.49 6.13 -1.70
CA TRP A 254 -8.44 5.80 -3.13
C TRP A 254 -9.81 5.88 -3.83
N TYR A 255 -10.89 5.46 -3.15
CA TYR A 255 -12.23 5.54 -3.75
C TYR A 255 -12.68 6.98 -3.85
N LEU A 256 -12.45 7.77 -2.81
CA LEU A 256 -12.77 9.20 -2.83
C LEU A 256 -12.01 9.91 -3.96
N GLN A 257 -10.69 9.68 -4.07
CA GLN A 257 -9.86 10.21 -5.14
C GLN A 257 -10.37 9.77 -6.53
N SER A 258 -10.68 8.48 -6.71
CA SER A 258 -11.11 7.94 -7.99
C SER A 258 -12.44 8.55 -8.48
N ILE A 259 -13.39 8.76 -7.55
CA ILE A 259 -14.70 9.31 -7.88
C ILE A 259 -14.59 10.83 -8.09
N LEU A 260 -13.93 11.56 -7.21
CA LEU A 260 -13.71 13.00 -7.37
C LEU A 260 -12.90 13.33 -8.63
N ASN A 261 -11.93 12.49 -9.00
CA ASN A 261 -11.17 12.63 -10.24
C ASN A 261 -12.07 12.61 -11.47
N ARG A 262 -13.03 11.68 -11.54
CA ARG A 262 -13.97 11.55 -12.66
C ARG A 262 -14.98 12.69 -12.68
N ILE A 263 -15.53 13.08 -11.52
CA ILE A 263 -16.44 14.23 -11.39
C ILE A 263 -15.73 15.51 -11.85
N TRP A 264 -14.48 15.71 -11.43
CA TRP A 264 -13.67 16.86 -11.84
C TRP A 264 -13.48 16.96 -13.36
N GLN A 265 -13.26 15.82 -14.03
CA GLN A 265 -13.05 15.78 -15.48
C GLN A 265 -14.23 16.29 -16.28
N ASN A 266 -15.45 16.16 -15.75
CA ASN A 266 -16.67 16.63 -16.42
C ASN A 266 -16.78 18.16 -16.46
N GLY A 267 -16.05 18.87 -15.58
CA GLY A 267 -15.99 20.34 -15.60
C GLY A 267 -17.21 21.05 -15.02
N GLU A 268 -18.25 20.33 -14.62
CA GLU A 268 -19.52 20.86 -14.13
C GLU A 268 -19.52 21.07 -12.61
N GLY A 269 -18.47 20.61 -11.94
CA GLY A 269 -18.35 20.60 -10.47
C GLY A 269 -19.03 19.40 -9.83
N PHE A 270 -18.97 19.34 -8.52
CA PHE A 270 -19.62 18.32 -7.69
C PHE A 270 -20.86 18.91 -7.04
N THR A 271 -22.01 18.73 -7.64
CA THR A 271 -23.27 19.44 -7.32
C THR A 271 -24.34 18.56 -6.67
N SER A 272 -24.22 17.24 -6.80
CA SER A 272 -25.22 16.30 -6.27
C SER A 272 -24.68 14.90 -6.02
N ALA A 273 -25.35 14.15 -5.16
CA ALA A 273 -25.06 12.74 -4.93
C ALA A 273 -25.33 11.84 -6.15
N ALA A 274 -26.18 12.25 -7.08
CA ALA A 274 -26.45 11.50 -8.32
C ALA A 274 -25.19 11.29 -9.16
N GLN A 275 -24.29 12.27 -9.19
CA GLN A 275 -23.00 12.13 -9.89
C GLN A 275 -22.13 11.00 -9.31
N ILE A 276 -22.30 10.67 -8.02
CA ILE A 276 -21.62 9.51 -7.42
C ILE A 276 -22.15 8.22 -8.05
N ASP A 277 -23.47 8.12 -8.20
CA ASP A 277 -24.10 6.93 -8.79
C ASP A 277 -23.65 6.73 -10.23
N GLU A 278 -23.65 7.79 -11.04
CA GLU A 278 -23.16 7.76 -12.43
C GLU A 278 -21.71 7.26 -12.52
N VAL A 279 -20.82 7.83 -11.72
CA VAL A 279 -19.40 7.42 -11.71
C VAL A 279 -19.22 5.99 -11.20
N VAL A 280 -19.97 5.59 -10.18
CA VAL A 280 -19.93 4.22 -9.66
C VAL A 280 -20.47 3.23 -10.68
N ASP A 281 -21.54 3.58 -11.40
CA ASP A 281 -22.09 2.77 -12.47
C ASP A 281 -21.08 2.53 -13.59
N ASP A 282 -20.38 3.57 -14.01
CA ASP A 282 -19.30 3.46 -14.99
C ASP A 282 -18.15 2.58 -14.48
N LEU A 283 -17.71 2.80 -13.23
CA LEU A 283 -16.65 1.98 -12.62
C LEU A 283 -17.01 0.50 -12.52
N VAL A 284 -18.27 0.21 -12.19
CA VAL A 284 -18.80 -1.17 -12.14
C VAL A 284 -18.88 -1.77 -13.54
N LYS A 285 -19.38 -1.02 -14.50
CA LYS A 285 -19.49 -1.44 -15.90
C LYS A 285 -18.13 -1.75 -16.52
N ASP A 286 -17.16 -0.84 -16.36
CA ASP A 286 -15.79 -0.99 -16.87
C ASP A 286 -15.12 -2.28 -16.36
N ARG A 287 -15.44 -2.72 -15.13
CA ARG A 287 -14.83 -3.87 -14.47
C ARG A 287 -15.73 -5.11 -14.41
N SER A 288 -16.92 -5.06 -14.98
CA SER A 288 -17.94 -6.12 -14.84
C SER A 288 -17.46 -7.49 -15.30
N ILE A 289 -16.66 -7.56 -16.37
CA ILE A 289 -16.09 -8.82 -16.87
C ILE A 289 -15.14 -9.41 -15.83
N ILE A 290 -14.22 -8.60 -15.29
CA ILE A 290 -13.24 -9.04 -14.28
C ILE A 290 -13.96 -9.47 -13.01
N PHE A 291 -14.96 -8.71 -12.56
CA PHE A 291 -15.74 -9.03 -11.38
C PHE A 291 -16.54 -10.32 -11.53
N ARG A 292 -17.11 -10.54 -12.72
CA ARG A 292 -17.81 -11.77 -13.05
C ARG A 292 -16.86 -12.98 -12.98
N ASP A 293 -15.71 -12.89 -13.61
CA ASP A 293 -14.72 -13.97 -13.60
C ASP A 293 -14.23 -14.26 -12.19
N LEU A 294 -13.97 -13.21 -11.39
CA LEU A 294 -13.56 -13.33 -9.99
C LEU A 294 -14.63 -14.02 -9.14
N TYR A 295 -15.91 -13.66 -9.33
CA TYR A 295 -17.03 -14.24 -8.62
C TYR A 295 -17.25 -15.71 -8.98
N PHE A 296 -17.33 -16.04 -10.28
CA PHE A 296 -17.58 -17.40 -10.74
C PHE A 296 -16.38 -18.32 -10.61
N SER A 297 -15.19 -17.83 -10.38
CA SER A 297 -14.03 -18.64 -9.98
C SER A 297 -14.10 -19.15 -8.53
N GLN A 298 -15.06 -18.65 -7.73
CA GLN A 298 -15.28 -19.14 -6.36
C GLN A 298 -16.26 -20.33 -6.37
N ASN A 299 -16.16 -21.21 -5.35
CA ASN A 299 -17.18 -22.22 -5.15
C ASN A 299 -18.50 -21.61 -4.66
N GLU A 300 -19.59 -22.34 -4.79
CA GLU A 300 -20.94 -21.88 -4.50
C GLU A 300 -21.09 -21.27 -3.09
N SER A 301 -20.58 -21.95 -2.06
CA SER A 301 -20.65 -21.45 -0.68
C SER A 301 -19.90 -20.13 -0.49
N SER A 302 -18.79 -19.94 -1.21
CA SER A 302 -18.03 -18.68 -1.19
C SER A 302 -18.75 -17.58 -1.97
N GLN A 303 -19.40 -17.89 -3.09
CA GLN A 303 -20.21 -16.94 -3.86
C GLN A 303 -21.39 -16.43 -3.01
N GLN A 304 -22.13 -17.35 -2.39
CA GLN A 304 -23.28 -17.03 -1.53
C GLN A 304 -22.84 -16.15 -0.34
N LEU A 305 -21.75 -16.52 0.35
CA LEU A 305 -21.23 -15.71 1.48
C LEU A 305 -20.76 -14.34 1.04
N LEU A 306 -20.07 -14.24 -0.10
CA LEU A 306 -19.58 -12.98 -0.64
C LEU A 306 -20.74 -12.04 -0.98
N SER A 307 -21.81 -12.56 -1.61
CA SER A 307 -23.03 -11.80 -1.88
C SER A 307 -23.74 -11.36 -0.61
N ALA A 308 -23.81 -12.22 0.40
CA ALA A 308 -24.40 -11.91 1.71
C ALA A 308 -23.66 -10.77 2.43
N ILE A 309 -22.31 -10.81 2.44
CA ILE A 309 -21.48 -9.76 3.03
C ILE A 309 -21.65 -8.44 2.24
N ALA A 310 -21.71 -8.51 0.91
CA ALA A 310 -21.94 -7.34 0.09
C ALA A 310 -23.31 -6.68 0.32
N ALA A 311 -24.36 -7.49 0.51
CA ALA A 311 -25.71 -7.00 0.76
C ALA A 311 -25.82 -6.25 2.10
N ASP A 312 -25.17 -6.74 3.16
CA ASP A 312 -25.15 -6.07 4.47
C ASP A 312 -24.20 -4.87 4.50
N GLY A 313 -23.26 -4.77 3.53
CA GLY A 313 -22.19 -3.75 3.51
C GLY A 313 -21.09 -4.06 4.53
N GLU A 314 -21.43 -4.06 5.82
CA GLU A 314 -20.58 -4.50 6.94
C GLU A 314 -21.32 -5.60 7.72
N ALA A 315 -21.01 -6.85 7.38
CA ALA A 315 -21.72 -8.02 7.90
C ALA A 315 -21.21 -8.39 9.29
N ARG A 316 -22.06 -8.22 10.30
CA ARG A 316 -21.80 -8.63 11.68
C ARG A 316 -22.12 -10.11 11.86
N GLU A 317 -21.31 -10.80 12.67
CA GLU A 317 -21.58 -12.17 13.11
C GLU A 317 -21.97 -13.16 11.99
N VAL A 318 -21.21 -13.17 10.89
CA VAL A 318 -21.49 -13.98 9.68
C VAL A 318 -21.63 -15.49 9.95
N LEU A 319 -21.28 -15.98 11.14
CA LEU A 319 -21.44 -17.37 11.59
C LEU A 319 -22.67 -17.57 12.49
N SER A 320 -23.45 -16.53 12.79
CA SER A 320 -24.64 -16.62 13.62
C SER A 320 -25.81 -17.26 12.86
N GLY A 321 -26.67 -17.98 13.59
CA GLY A 321 -27.87 -18.57 13.00
C GLY A 321 -28.79 -17.54 12.34
N SER A 322 -28.87 -16.31 12.88
CA SER A 322 -29.68 -15.23 12.33
C SER A 322 -29.15 -14.74 10.98
N PHE A 323 -27.83 -14.61 10.83
CA PHE A 323 -27.21 -14.25 9.56
C PHE A 323 -27.40 -15.34 8.50
N LEU A 324 -27.16 -16.61 8.89
CA LEU A 324 -27.33 -17.76 8.00
C LEU A 324 -28.76 -17.85 7.47
N LEU A 325 -29.75 -17.70 8.37
CA LEU A 325 -31.17 -17.76 7.99
C LEU A 325 -31.57 -16.60 7.06
N ARG A 326 -31.16 -15.36 7.39
CA ARG A 326 -31.49 -14.18 6.61
C ARG A 326 -30.97 -14.26 5.17
N HIS A 327 -29.77 -14.79 5.00
CA HIS A 327 -29.12 -14.91 3.70
C HIS A 327 -29.25 -16.31 3.08
N ARG A 328 -30.03 -17.21 3.66
CA ARG A 328 -30.27 -18.59 3.19
C ARG A 328 -28.96 -19.34 2.93
N LEU A 329 -27.99 -19.14 3.80
CA LEU A 329 -26.68 -19.79 3.69
C LEU A 329 -26.72 -21.22 4.25
N ALA A 330 -25.76 -22.03 3.79
CA ALA A 330 -25.56 -23.39 4.28
C ALA A 330 -25.16 -23.45 5.77
N ALA A 331 -24.85 -24.61 6.28
CA ALA A 331 -24.48 -24.84 7.69
C ALA A 331 -23.21 -23.98 8.05
N THR A 332 -23.12 -23.61 9.34
CA THR A 332 -22.04 -22.78 9.91
C THR A 332 -20.62 -23.27 9.53
N SER A 333 -20.42 -24.60 9.44
CA SER A 333 -19.13 -25.20 9.07
C SER A 333 -18.73 -24.84 7.63
N SER A 334 -19.68 -24.89 6.69
CA SER A 334 -19.46 -24.53 5.29
C SER A 334 -19.13 -23.02 5.14
N VAL A 335 -19.90 -22.17 5.84
CA VAL A 335 -19.68 -20.72 5.85
C VAL A 335 -18.31 -20.38 6.47
N ARG A 336 -17.91 -21.06 7.55
CA ARG A 336 -16.59 -20.88 8.17
C ARG A 336 -15.46 -21.25 7.20
N SER A 337 -15.61 -22.32 6.45
CA SER A 337 -14.63 -22.74 5.44
C SER A 337 -14.56 -21.74 4.28
N ALA A 338 -15.72 -21.29 3.78
CA ALA A 338 -15.82 -20.29 2.74
C ALA A 338 -15.16 -18.96 3.18
N LEU A 339 -15.44 -18.52 4.42
CA LEU A 339 -14.86 -17.30 4.98
C LEU A 339 -13.33 -17.34 5.01
N LYS A 340 -12.73 -18.47 5.42
CA LYS A 340 -11.26 -18.65 5.39
C LYS A 340 -10.69 -18.55 3.96
N VAL A 341 -11.39 -19.14 2.99
CA VAL A 341 -10.97 -19.09 1.58
C VAL A 341 -11.04 -17.66 1.06
N LEU A 342 -12.15 -16.96 1.30
CA LEU A 342 -12.33 -15.58 0.86
C LEU A 342 -11.32 -14.63 1.53
N GLN A 343 -11.02 -14.83 2.81
CA GLN A 343 -10.00 -14.06 3.53
C GLN A 343 -8.60 -14.32 2.97
N LYS A 344 -8.24 -15.59 2.72
CA LYS A 344 -6.94 -15.95 2.12
C LYS A 344 -6.74 -15.35 0.73
N LYS A 345 -7.83 -15.17 -0.02
CA LYS A 345 -7.83 -14.56 -1.36
C LYS A 345 -7.95 -13.04 -1.34
N ASP A 346 -7.91 -12.39 -0.17
CA ASP A 346 -8.12 -10.96 0.01
C ASP A 346 -9.45 -10.45 -0.63
N LEU A 347 -10.51 -11.28 -0.66
CA LEU A 347 -11.83 -10.89 -1.15
C LEU A 347 -12.70 -10.27 -0.07
N VAL A 348 -12.48 -10.66 1.18
CA VAL A 348 -13.11 -10.07 2.36
C VAL A 348 -12.07 -9.85 3.46
N TYR A 349 -12.30 -8.86 4.31
CA TYR A 349 -11.50 -8.66 5.52
C TYR A 349 -12.41 -8.28 6.70
N ARG A 350 -11.86 -8.42 7.90
CA ARG A 350 -12.56 -8.09 9.13
C ARG A 350 -12.20 -6.67 9.57
N THR A 351 -13.21 -5.86 9.79
CA THR A 351 -13.14 -4.57 10.51
C THR A 351 -13.41 -4.79 12.00
N GLU A 352 -13.41 -3.74 12.79
CA GLU A 352 -13.85 -3.79 14.20
C GLU A 352 -15.32 -4.20 14.32
N ASN A 353 -16.16 -3.81 13.38
CA ASN A 353 -17.61 -3.98 13.44
C ASN A 353 -18.11 -5.23 12.70
N GLY A 354 -17.36 -5.76 11.72
CA GLY A 354 -17.83 -6.89 10.93
C GLY A 354 -16.92 -7.29 9.77
N TRP A 355 -17.50 -8.00 8.83
CA TRP A 355 -16.84 -8.42 7.60
C TRP A 355 -17.30 -7.56 6.44
N VAL A 356 -16.37 -7.20 5.58
CA VAL A 356 -16.61 -6.34 4.42
C VAL A 356 -15.94 -6.92 3.18
N VAL A 357 -16.55 -6.67 2.01
CA VAL A 357 -15.91 -6.96 0.73
C VAL A 357 -14.70 -6.04 0.55
N TYR A 358 -13.54 -6.61 0.20
CA TYR A 358 -12.30 -5.87 0.16
C TYR A 358 -12.30 -4.75 -0.88
N ASP A 359 -12.73 -5.04 -2.12
CA ASP A 359 -12.95 -4.02 -3.15
C ASP A 359 -14.39 -3.51 -3.08
N ARG A 360 -14.56 -2.22 -2.68
CA ARG A 360 -15.89 -1.61 -2.52
C ARG A 360 -16.65 -1.50 -3.84
N ILE A 361 -15.97 -1.33 -4.97
CA ILE A 361 -16.62 -1.33 -6.29
C ILE A 361 -17.09 -2.74 -6.67
N PHE A 362 -16.31 -3.76 -6.31
CA PHE A 362 -16.78 -5.15 -6.43
C PHE A 362 -18.00 -5.41 -5.53
N GLY A 363 -18.02 -4.87 -4.31
CA GLY A 363 -19.18 -4.90 -3.42
C GLY A 363 -20.42 -4.25 -4.05
N GLU A 364 -20.25 -3.11 -4.74
CA GLU A 364 -21.32 -2.46 -5.51
C GLU A 364 -21.84 -3.36 -6.66
N TRP A 365 -20.95 -4.03 -7.38
CA TRP A 365 -21.31 -4.98 -8.42
C TRP A 365 -22.07 -6.19 -7.86
N LEU A 366 -21.64 -6.75 -6.74
CA LEU A 366 -22.31 -7.87 -6.06
C LEU A 366 -23.73 -7.52 -5.63
N ARG A 367 -23.97 -6.31 -5.10
CA ARG A 367 -25.31 -5.83 -4.73
C ARG A 367 -26.28 -5.73 -5.90
N ARG A 368 -25.77 -5.60 -7.10
CA ARG A 368 -26.58 -5.53 -8.35
C ARG A 368 -26.85 -6.90 -8.96
N LEU A 369 -26.12 -7.94 -8.52
CA LEU A 369 -26.35 -9.32 -8.93
C LEU A 369 -27.50 -9.97 -8.13
N ALA A 370 -27.75 -9.51 -6.92
CA ALA A 370 -28.79 -10.00 -6.03
C ALA A 370 -30.13 -9.34 -6.34
#